data_d6c9fa0037c7e958f1af027e6a341620
#
_entry.id   d6c9fa0037c7e958f1af027e6a341620
#
_cell.length_a   1.000
_cell.length_b   1.000
_cell.length_c   1.000
_cell.angle_alpha   90.00
_cell.angle_beta   90.00
_cell.angle_gamma   90.00
#
_symmetry.space_group_name_H-M   'P 1'
#
loop_
_entity.id
_entity.type
_entity.pdbx_description
1 polymer ?
#
loop_
_entity_poly.entity_id
_entity_poly.type
_entity_poly.pdbx_seq_one_letter_code
_entity_poly.pdbx_strand_id
1 'polypeptide(L)'
;MYNILISGYYGFDNIGDESILRTLVTSLRERIPDCSLTVLSHDPAATREKYGVEAVERMSPLAIARAVRRCDMLISGGGSLLQDVTSSKSLHYYLAIIRFAQLLGKKVFIYSQGIGPIEKDADRRATARALRRADGIVVRDERSAALLAEIGVPAE
;
A
#
# COMPACT_ATOMS: atom_id res chain seq x y z
N MET A 1 20.19 -6.98 4.81
CA MET A 1 18.76 -7.37 4.88
C MET A 1 17.92 -6.17 4.46
N TYR A 2 17.09 -6.31 3.47
CA TYR A 2 16.25 -5.24 2.93
C TYR A 2 14.88 -5.25 3.61
N ASN A 3 14.45 -4.16 4.21
CA ASN A 3 13.23 -4.10 5.01
C ASN A 3 12.06 -3.55 4.17
N ILE A 4 11.03 -4.35 3.96
CA ILE A 4 9.86 -3.98 3.17
C ILE A 4 8.65 -3.88 4.08
N LEU A 5 7.97 -2.73 4.05
CA LEU A 5 6.70 -2.50 4.72
C LEU A 5 5.56 -2.65 3.71
N ILE A 6 4.57 -3.45 4.05
CA ILE A 6 3.39 -3.69 3.20
C ILE A 6 2.17 -3.07 3.85
N SER A 7 1.51 -2.17 3.13
CA SER A 7 0.28 -1.49 3.52
C SER A 7 -0.88 -1.93 2.63
N GLY A 8 -2.01 -2.27 3.23
CA GLY A 8 -3.21 -2.70 2.53
C GLY A 8 -4.36 -2.96 3.50
N TYR A 9 -5.41 -3.60 3.02
CA TYR A 9 -6.57 -3.97 3.83
C TYR A 9 -6.41 -5.40 4.35
N TYR A 10 -5.47 -5.59 5.28
CA TYR A 10 -5.06 -6.91 5.77
C TYR A 10 -5.46 -7.14 7.23
N GLY A 11 -5.66 -8.43 7.57
CA GLY A 11 -6.05 -8.86 8.90
C GLY A 11 -7.57 -8.77 9.17
N PHE A 12 -8.40 -8.67 8.14
CA PHE A 12 -9.86 -8.65 8.22
C PHE A 12 -10.51 -9.92 7.69
N ASP A 13 -9.74 -10.96 7.41
CA ASP A 13 -10.19 -12.21 6.79
C ASP A 13 -10.91 -12.03 5.44
N ASN A 14 -10.64 -10.95 4.74
CA ASN A 14 -11.12 -10.78 3.37
C ASN A 14 -10.32 -11.66 2.42
N ILE A 15 -10.98 -12.64 1.81
CA ILE A 15 -10.33 -13.67 0.97
C ILE A 15 -9.53 -13.06 -0.18
N GLY A 16 -10.05 -12.01 -0.82
CA GLY A 16 -9.38 -11.33 -1.93
C GLY A 16 -8.09 -10.65 -1.48
N ASP A 17 -8.16 -9.82 -0.46
CA ASP A 17 -7.00 -9.08 0.07
C ASP A 17 -5.96 -10.03 0.68
N GLU A 18 -6.41 -11.05 1.39
CA GLU A 18 -5.54 -12.07 1.97
C GLU A 18 -4.82 -12.91 0.90
N SER A 19 -5.47 -13.19 -0.23
CA SER A 19 -4.85 -13.87 -1.37
C SER A 19 -3.79 -13.03 -2.03
N ILE A 20 -4.03 -11.73 -2.17
CA ILE A 20 -3.06 -10.76 -2.69
C ILE A 20 -1.84 -10.69 -1.76
N LEU A 21 -2.05 -10.59 -0.45
CA LEU A 21 -0.96 -10.56 0.52
C LEU A 21 -0.12 -11.84 0.46
N ARG A 22 -0.76 -13.01 0.38
CA ARG A 22 -0.07 -14.30 0.26
C ARG A 22 0.84 -14.33 -0.97
N THR A 23 0.29 -13.95 -2.12
CA THR A 23 1.04 -13.92 -3.38
C THR A 23 2.20 -12.94 -3.31
N LEU A 24 1.98 -11.76 -2.76
CA LEU A 24 3.01 -10.74 -2.61
C LEU A 24 4.15 -11.21 -1.69
N VAL A 25 3.82 -11.77 -0.52
CA VAL A 25 4.81 -12.30 0.42
C VAL A 25 5.65 -13.41 -0.22
N THR A 26 5.00 -14.37 -0.91
CA THR A 26 5.68 -15.46 -1.59
C THR A 26 6.63 -14.92 -2.68
N SER A 27 6.13 -14.06 -3.56
CA SER A 27 6.93 -13.49 -4.65
C SER A 27 8.10 -12.64 -4.15
N LEU A 28 7.93 -11.89 -3.07
CA LEU A 28 9.01 -11.10 -2.49
C LEU A 28 10.12 -11.99 -1.92
N ARG A 29 9.76 -13.05 -1.21
CA ARG A 29 10.75 -14.01 -0.67
C ARG A 29 11.53 -14.75 -1.75
N GLU A 30 10.86 -15.11 -2.84
CA GLU A 30 11.52 -15.78 -3.97
C GLU A 30 12.48 -14.85 -4.71
N ARG A 31 12.11 -13.59 -4.88
CA ARG A 31 12.88 -12.62 -5.68
C ARG A 31 13.92 -11.84 -4.88
N ILE A 32 13.68 -11.67 -3.58
CA ILE A 32 14.56 -10.93 -2.66
C ILE A 32 14.77 -11.78 -1.40
N PRO A 33 15.62 -12.83 -1.48
CA PRO A 33 15.77 -13.80 -0.39
C PRO A 33 16.18 -13.16 0.96
N ASP A 34 16.95 -12.07 0.93
CA ASP A 34 17.44 -11.37 2.13
C ASP A 34 16.50 -10.19 2.56
N CYS A 35 15.20 -10.30 2.30
CA CYS A 35 14.26 -9.30 2.75
C CYS A 35 13.59 -9.65 4.08
N SER A 36 13.33 -8.63 4.87
CA SER A 36 12.45 -8.68 6.04
C SER A 36 11.12 -8.02 5.67
N LEU A 37 10.01 -8.72 5.90
CA LEU A 37 8.67 -8.24 5.57
C LEU A 37 7.90 -7.87 6.83
N THR A 38 7.34 -6.67 6.85
CA THR A 38 6.43 -6.19 7.89
C THR A 38 5.11 -5.79 7.26
N VAL A 39 4.00 -6.25 7.82
CA VAL A 39 2.64 -5.97 7.31
C VAL A 39 1.89 -5.08 8.30
N LEU A 40 1.26 -4.02 7.81
CA LEU A 40 0.26 -3.28 8.57
C LEU A 40 -1.05 -4.07 8.57
N SER A 41 -1.47 -4.54 9.73
CA SER A 41 -2.59 -5.47 9.88
C SER A 41 -3.57 -5.04 10.96
N HIS A 42 -4.85 -5.38 10.77
CA HIS A 42 -5.87 -5.26 11.81
C HIS A 42 -5.71 -6.31 12.90
N ASP A 43 -5.25 -7.51 12.52
CA ASP A 43 -4.88 -8.58 13.46
C ASP A 43 -3.42 -9.00 13.23
N PRO A 44 -2.47 -8.31 13.88
CA PRO A 44 -1.06 -8.62 13.72
C PRO A 44 -0.68 -10.04 14.15
N ALA A 45 -1.36 -10.59 15.17
CA ALA A 45 -1.05 -11.94 15.67
C ALA A 45 -1.39 -13.00 14.62
N ALA A 46 -2.61 -12.96 14.10
CA ALA A 46 -3.05 -13.86 13.04
C ALA A 46 -2.22 -13.72 11.77
N THR A 47 -1.84 -12.48 11.40
CA THR A 47 -1.02 -12.22 10.22
C THR A 47 0.39 -12.82 10.36
N ARG A 48 1.02 -12.69 11.52
CA ARG A 48 2.32 -13.33 11.79
C ARG A 48 2.25 -14.84 11.67
N GLU A 49 1.25 -15.45 12.31
CA GLU A 49 1.05 -16.90 12.28
C GLU A 49 0.79 -17.42 10.86
N LYS A 50 -0.07 -16.74 10.12
CA LYS A 50 -0.53 -17.16 8.79
C LYS A 50 0.54 -17.04 7.70
N TYR A 51 1.38 -16.01 7.77
CA TYR A 51 2.32 -15.68 6.69
C TYR A 51 3.80 -15.77 7.11
N GLY A 52 4.08 -15.93 8.39
CA GLY A 52 5.46 -15.96 8.90
C GLY A 52 6.21 -14.64 8.69
N VAL A 53 5.52 -13.52 8.74
CA VAL A 53 6.06 -12.17 8.58
C VAL A 53 5.96 -11.40 9.89
N GLU A 54 6.67 -10.28 10.00
CA GLU A 54 6.37 -9.30 11.03
C GLU A 54 5.06 -8.58 10.72
N ALA A 55 4.32 -8.23 11.75
CA ALA A 55 3.08 -7.47 11.58
C ALA A 55 2.88 -6.48 12.72
N VAL A 56 2.34 -5.32 12.40
CA VAL A 56 2.06 -4.24 13.36
C VAL A 56 0.64 -3.71 13.18
N GLU A 57 0.09 -3.16 14.26
CA GLU A 57 -1.27 -2.62 14.27
C GLU A 57 -1.43 -1.45 13.30
N ARG A 58 -2.33 -1.61 12.34
CA ARG A 58 -2.56 -0.65 11.25
C ARG A 58 -3.18 0.67 11.69
N MET A 59 -3.83 0.73 12.84
CA MET A 59 -4.48 1.93 13.35
C MET A 59 -3.65 2.64 14.44
N SER A 60 -2.47 2.13 14.76
CA SER A 60 -1.55 2.77 15.71
C SER A 60 -0.59 3.72 14.99
N PRO A 61 -0.74 5.04 15.11
CA PRO A 61 0.16 6.00 14.46
C PRO A 61 1.63 5.80 14.86
N LEU A 62 1.87 5.45 16.11
CA LEU A 62 3.22 5.21 16.61
C LEU A 62 3.84 3.95 16.01
N ALA A 63 3.06 2.85 15.89
CA ALA A 63 3.51 1.61 15.27
C ALA A 63 3.80 1.83 13.77
N ILE A 64 2.91 2.52 13.06
CA ILE A 64 3.09 2.90 11.66
C ILE A 64 4.37 3.74 11.50
N ALA A 65 4.53 4.78 12.31
CA ALA A 65 5.70 5.67 12.22
C ALA A 65 7.03 4.92 12.45
N ARG A 66 7.05 3.99 13.40
CA ARG A 66 8.22 3.15 13.64
C ARG A 66 8.51 2.21 12.48
N ALA A 67 7.45 1.58 11.93
CA ALA A 67 7.58 0.67 10.80
C ALA A 67 8.10 1.40 9.54
N VAL A 68 7.54 2.58 9.22
CA VAL A 68 7.98 3.39 8.09
C VAL A 68 9.43 3.88 8.26
N ARG A 69 9.84 4.27 9.46
CA ARG A 69 11.24 4.67 9.69
C ARG A 69 12.22 3.53 9.47
N ARG A 70 11.85 2.31 9.83
CA ARG A 70 12.71 1.13 9.73
C ARG A 70 12.74 0.51 8.34
N CYS A 71 11.71 0.73 7.52
CA CYS A 71 11.70 0.16 6.19
C CYS A 71 12.61 0.91 5.23
N ASP A 72 13.04 0.20 4.19
CA ASP A 72 13.74 0.76 3.03
C ASP A 72 12.75 1.06 1.91
N MET A 73 11.69 0.25 1.84
CA MET A 73 10.63 0.34 0.83
C MET A 73 9.25 0.16 1.47
N LEU A 74 8.29 0.98 1.01
CA LEU A 74 6.87 0.78 1.22
C LEU A 74 6.24 0.21 -0.04
N ILE A 75 5.49 -0.87 0.10
CA ILE A 75 4.58 -1.37 -0.92
C ILE A 75 3.15 -1.10 -0.47
N SER A 76 2.43 -0.27 -1.22
CA SER A 76 0.99 -0.10 -1.09
C SER A 76 0.32 -1.10 -2.01
N GLY A 77 -0.19 -2.18 -1.44
CA GLY A 77 -0.52 -3.38 -2.19
C GLY A 77 -1.98 -3.75 -2.20
N GLY A 78 -2.43 -4.16 -3.38
CA GLY A 78 -3.67 -4.88 -3.63
C GLY A 78 -4.97 -4.17 -3.31
N GLY A 79 -6.06 -4.75 -3.75
CA GLY A 79 -7.41 -4.26 -3.46
C GLY A 79 -7.76 -2.94 -4.12
N SER A 80 -8.85 -2.34 -3.69
CA SER A 80 -9.34 -1.02 -4.15
C SER A 80 -9.21 0.00 -3.02
N LEU A 81 -7.98 0.37 -2.69
CA LEU A 81 -7.67 1.21 -1.52
C LEU A 81 -7.83 2.71 -1.81
N LEU A 82 -7.47 3.14 -3.01
CA LEU A 82 -7.46 4.54 -3.42
C LEU A 82 -8.76 4.87 -4.16
N GLN A 83 -9.83 5.05 -3.38
CA GLN A 83 -11.17 5.44 -3.85
C GLN A 83 -11.87 6.25 -2.75
N ASP A 84 -12.80 7.13 -3.11
CA ASP A 84 -13.51 8.00 -2.17
C ASP A 84 -15.03 7.74 -2.10
N VAL A 85 -15.52 6.76 -2.85
CA VAL A 85 -16.95 6.40 -2.88
C VAL A 85 -17.41 5.83 -1.55
N THR A 86 -16.62 4.95 -0.94
CA THR A 86 -16.93 4.38 0.38
C THR A 86 -16.58 5.36 1.49
N SER A 87 -15.39 5.95 1.44
CA SER A 87 -14.92 6.90 2.46
C SER A 87 -13.66 7.64 2.02
N SER A 88 -13.72 8.97 2.00
CA SER A 88 -12.51 9.80 1.86
C SER A 88 -11.50 9.58 2.99
N LYS A 89 -11.97 9.21 4.20
CA LYS A 89 -11.08 8.91 5.33
C LYS A 89 -10.17 7.72 5.06
N SER A 90 -10.70 6.68 4.43
CA SER A 90 -9.92 5.49 4.03
C SER A 90 -8.87 5.86 2.98
N LEU A 91 -9.25 6.63 1.97
CA LEU A 91 -8.32 7.14 0.96
C LEU A 91 -7.18 7.92 1.62
N HIS A 92 -7.49 8.88 2.49
CA HIS A 92 -6.50 9.71 3.17
C HIS A 92 -5.61 8.92 4.12
N TYR A 93 -6.12 7.86 4.74
CA TYR A 93 -5.31 6.95 5.56
C TYR A 93 -4.16 6.33 4.72
N TYR A 94 -4.47 5.76 3.56
CA TYR A 94 -3.45 5.16 2.70
C TYR A 94 -2.51 6.20 2.09
N LEU A 95 -3.04 7.34 1.66
CA LEU A 95 -2.23 8.43 1.13
C LEU A 95 -1.27 9.01 2.19
N ALA A 96 -1.71 9.10 3.45
CA ALA A 96 -0.87 9.58 4.55
C ALA A 96 0.35 8.69 4.77
N ILE A 97 0.19 7.36 4.72
CA ILE A 97 1.29 6.41 4.85
C ILE A 97 2.27 6.55 3.67
N ILE A 98 1.75 6.63 2.45
CA ILE A 98 2.55 6.85 1.23
C ILE A 98 3.36 8.15 1.36
N ARG A 99 2.70 9.25 1.68
CA ARG A 99 3.34 10.56 1.82
C ARG A 99 4.37 10.59 2.94
N PHE A 100 4.09 9.95 4.06
CA PHE A 100 5.04 9.87 5.16
C PHE A 100 6.30 9.08 4.77
N ALA A 101 6.16 7.96 4.08
CA ALA A 101 7.30 7.22 3.54
C ALA A 101 8.12 8.07 2.57
N GLN A 102 7.47 8.79 1.66
CA GLN A 102 8.13 9.70 0.72
C GLN A 102 8.88 10.84 1.42
N LEU A 103 8.31 11.43 2.47
CA LEU A 103 8.95 12.47 3.27
C LEU A 103 10.24 11.97 3.96
N LEU A 104 10.28 10.70 4.32
CA LEU A 104 11.46 10.05 4.90
C LEU A 104 12.43 9.49 3.84
N GLY A 105 12.21 9.78 2.56
CA GLY A 105 13.06 9.32 1.47
C GLY A 105 12.99 7.82 1.19
N LYS A 106 11.92 7.15 1.63
CA LYS A 106 11.74 5.73 1.39
C LYS A 106 11.24 5.49 -0.03
N LYS A 107 11.64 4.35 -0.61
CA LYS A 107 11.07 3.90 -1.88
C LYS A 107 9.60 3.55 -1.71
N VAL A 108 8.77 3.92 -2.67
CA VAL A 108 7.32 3.66 -2.64
C VAL A 108 6.86 3.03 -3.93
N PHE A 109 6.26 1.85 -3.81
CA PHE A 109 5.64 1.14 -4.92
C PHE A 109 4.15 0.95 -4.67
N ILE A 110 3.36 1.23 -5.70
CA ILE A 110 1.92 0.93 -5.76
C ILE A 110 1.80 -0.38 -6.53
N TYR A 111 1.28 -1.42 -5.89
CA TYR A 111 1.30 -2.76 -6.46
C TYR A 111 -0.10 -3.34 -6.60
N SER A 112 -0.47 -3.65 -7.84
CA SER A 112 -1.72 -4.36 -8.19
C SER A 112 -2.99 -3.73 -7.60
N GLN A 113 -3.03 -2.39 -7.51
CA GLN A 113 -4.17 -1.66 -6.98
C GLN A 113 -5.21 -1.33 -8.03
N GLY A 114 -6.48 -1.46 -7.64
CA GLY A 114 -7.59 -0.76 -8.25
C GLY A 114 -7.62 0.68 -7.74
N ILE A 115 -7.59 1.66 -8.63
CA ILE A 115 -7.62 3.08 -8.31
C ILE A 115 -8.92 3.68 -8.80
N GLY A 116 -9.63 4.36 -7.89
CA GLY A 116 -10.91 4.97 -8.17
C GLY A 116 -12.12 4.03 -7.95
N PRO A 117 -13.34 4.59 -8.15
CA PRO A 117 -13.58 5.98 -8.51
C PRO A 117 -13.13 6.99 -7.47
N ILE A 118 -12.64 8.14 -7.91
CA ILE A 118 -12.36 9.29 -7.05
C ILE A 118 -13.16 10.47 -7.61
N GLU A 119 -14.21 10.85 -6.90
CA GLU A 119 -15.19 11.84 -7.38
C GLU A 119 -14.82 13.26 -6.96
N LYS A 120 -14.21 13.41 -5.77
CA LYS A 120 -13.88 14.72 -5.23
C LYS A 120 -12.58 15.26 -5.83
N ASP A 121 -12.61 16.49 -6.32
CA ASP A 121 -11.44 17.15 -6.90
C ASP A 121 -10.27 17.26 -5.92
N ALA A 122 -10.55 17.51 -4.65
CA ALA A 122 -9.52 17.57 -3.61
C ALA A 122 -8.83 16.20 -3.44
N ASP A 123 -9.59 15.11 -3.47
CA ASP A 123 -9.08 13.75 -3.35
C ASP A 123 -8.30 13.33 -4.62
N ARG A 124 -8.75 13.73 -5.80
CA ARG A 124 -8.01 13.57 -7.06
C ARG A 124 -6.65 14.28 -7.01
N ARG A 125 -6.61 15.52 -6.55
CA ARG A 125 -5.34 16.27 -6.39
C ARG A 125 -4.41 15.65 -5.36
N ALA A 126 -4.94 15.21 -4.23
CA ALA A 126 -4.17 14.55 -3.18
C ALA A 126 -3.56 13.24 -3.68
N THR A 127 -4.36 12.42 -4.37
CA THR A 127 -3.92 11.16 -4.97
C THR A 127 -2.84 11.40 -6.02
N ALA A 128 -3.06 12.32 -6.95
CA ALA A 128 -2.08 12.66 -7.98
C ALA A 128 -0.76 13.12 -7.39
N ARG A 129 -0.80 13.98 -6.37
CA ARG A 129 0.41 14.49 -5.70
C ARG A 129 1.23 13.37 -5.05
N ALA A 130 0.58 12.40 -4.43
CA ALA A 130 1.25 11.25 -3.83
C ALA A 130 1.80 10.30 -4.89
N LEU A 131 1.00 9.94 -5.90
CA LEU A 131 1.38 8.91 -6.87
C LEU A 131 2.41 9.38 -7.89
N ARG A 132 2.45 10.67 -8.26
CA ARG A 132 3.52 11.21 -9.10
C ARG A 132 4.92 11.04 -8.53
N ARG A 133 5.05 10.82 -7.23
CA ARG A 133 6.32 10.63 -6.52
C ARG A 133 6.56 9.17 -6.14
N ALA A 134 5.73 8.25 -6.60
CA ALA A 134 5.99 6.83 -6.42
C ALA A 134 7.13 6.37 -7.33
N ASP A 135 7.91 5.42 -6.86
CA ASP A 135 9.03 4.85 -7.62
C ASP A 135 8.56 3.82 -8.66
N GLY A 136 7.37 3.29 -8.50
CA GLY A 136 6.73 2.42 -9.48
C GLY A 136 5.24 2.26 -9.18
N ILE A 137 4.45 2.11 -10.24
CA ILE A 137 2.99 1.93 -10.15
C ILE A 137 2.59 0.80 -11.08
N VAL A 138 2.00 -0.24 -10.51
CA VAL A 138 1.31 -1.31 -11.24
C VAL A 138 -0.14 -1.31 -10.81
N VAL A 139 -1.04 -1.07 -11.74
CA VAL A 139 -2.48 -1.07 -11.49
C VAL A 139 -3.11 -2.39 -11.95
N ARG A 140 -4.29 -2.68 -11.39
CA ARG A 140 -4.98 -3.93 -11.61
C ARG A 140 -5.72 -4.00 -12.96
N ASP A 141 -6.21 -2.86 -13.44
CA ASP A 141 -7.10 -2.78 -14.58
C ASP A 141 -6.96 -1.49 -15.38
N GLU A 142 -7.52 -1.49 -16.59
CA GLU A 142 -7.47 -0.36 -17.51
C GLU A 142 -8.21 0.88 -16.98
N ARG A 143 -9.25 0.71 -16.18
CA ARG A 143 -9.98 1.84 -15.58
C ARG A 143 -9.11 2.61 -14.60
N SER A 144 -8.32 1.89 -13.81
CA SER A 144 -7.35 2.48 -12.89
C SER A 144 -6.25 3.23 -13.66
N ALA A 145 -5.74 2.66 -14.75
CA ALA A 145 -4.77 3.31 -15.61
C ALA A 145 -5.34 4.58 -16.28
N ALA A 146 -6.58 4.52 -16.76
CA ALA A 146 -7.27 5.67 -17.35
C ALA A 146 -7.47 6.80 -16.35
N LEU A 147 -7.86 6.49 -15.11
CA LEU A 147 -8.01 7.49 -14.05
C LEU A 147 -6.66 8.12 -13.70
N LEU A 148 -5.59 7.35 -13.62
CA LEU A 148 -4.25 7.89 -13.38
C LEU A 148 -3.84 8.87 -14.47
N ALA A 149 -4.06 8.54 -15.73
CA ALA A 149 -3.79 9.43 -16.86
C ALA A 149 -4.63 10.72 -16.76
N GLU A 150 -5.92 10.60 -16.44
CA GLU A 150 -6.85 11.73 -16.27
C GLU A 150 -6.39 12.71 -15.16
N ILE A 151 -5.89 12.19 -14.04
CA ILE A 151 -5.38 13.04 -12.95
C ILE A 151 -3.90 13.44 -13.12
N GLY A 152 -3.30 13.10 -14.24
CA GLY A 152 -1.94 13.49 -14.62
C GLY A 152 -0.85 12.75 -13.86
N VAL A 153 -1.04 11.47 -13.58
CA VAL A 153 -0.01 10.56 -13.08
C VAL A 153 0.52 9.76 -14.26
N PRO A 154 1.82 9.86 -14.59
CA PRO A 154 2.36 9.05 -15.67
C PRO A 154 2.26 7.57 -15.31
N ALA A 155 1.68 6.78 -16.21
CA ALA A 155 1.75 5.32 -16.18
C ALA A 155 2.86 4.89 -17.15
N GLU A 156 3.77 4.05 -16.65
CA GLU A 156 4.72 3.34 -17.52
C GLU A 156 4.08 2.06 -18.06
#